data_ed76f263665d86d28d00f06d49fce5fc
#
_entry.id   ed76f263665d86d28d00f06d49fce5fc
#
_cell.length_a   1.000
_cell.length_b   1.000
_cell.length_c   1.000
_cell.angle_alpha   90.00
_cell.angle_beta   90.00
_cell.angle_gamma   90.00
#
_symmetry.space_group_name_H-M   'P 1'
#
loop_
_entity.id
_entity.type
_entity.pdbx_description
1 polymer ?
#
loop_
_entity_poly.entity_id
_entity_poly.type
_entity_poly.pdbx_seq_one_letter_code
_entity_poly.pdbx_strand_id
1 'polypeptide(L)'
;NGKVWKVLVPAEGQDVVRLSGGQRLRFESRVQVSGEYLVSDLKPGQVIRLNGKVNRSGKTSGPVRELEVLSGDQASPGIKVLQTAEDASDFSGCEIVCQFTRTVNGRLLVRVPAGNDFTRKNTLSFAIPEDLLVKFSSADISRARAGARVSQLIAVRLNTNDLVAREVEVKIDSQTSRGETLDERLQSKYSHLSDEKRKPRIVRSPHYTFMTDVSDRQARIMLHKLENMSNLLTKYFGAGPRSPVEGFIVSDLDSWPEGLLTEPAGIAKIQEGAGICFSSSLGNQRRAILYASDDHGVIQHECTHGFCSLTFGSTGPTWLAEGVAELGQYWKLGQTAVDVNPRVIAYIQRSNPKKTLLEIAVPGRVPAGDWRDYAWRWALCQLLANNPNYSSRFKPLAISLMQKTEGVSFASVYGPVAPQISFEYKLFLENIDNGYRADLCAWQWNKKFKLLKPQQLAQSKVTSAYSWQASGVELEKGVSYDVVTEGSWAIEEDGSTYDADGDAVGRGQLVGVLFNQYQLSVVIPLGSSATFMAPSDGQLFLRCQ
;
A
#
# COMPACT_ATOMS: atom_id res chain seq x y z
N ASN A 1 30.84 -17.31 35.43
CA ASN A 1 29.63 -18.02 34.92
C ASN A 1 28.73 -17.02 34.20
N GLY A 2 29.02 -16.79 32.91
CA GLY A 2 28.25 -15.87 32.09
C GLY A 2 26.84 -16.40 31.79
N LYS A 3 25.84 -15.96 32.54
CA LYS A 3 24.45 -16.16 32.16
C LYS A 3 24.09 -15.07 31.14
N VAL A 4 23.74 -15.47 29.92
CA VAL A 4 23.16 -14.58 28.90
C VAL A 4 21.71 -14.31 29.29
N TRP A 5 21.39 -13.04 29.55
CA TRP A 5 20.03 -12.60 29.86
C TRP A 5 19.39 -12.07 28.58
N LYS A 6 18.24 -12.62 28.17
CA LYS A 6 17.37 -11.94 27.20
C LYS A 6 16.48 -10.98 27.97
N VAL A 7 16.79 -9.71 27.90
CA VAL A 7 15.93 -8.66 28.46
C VAL A 7 15.07 -8.12 27.32
N LEU A 8 13.77 -8.38 27.36
CA LEU A 8 12.81 -7.68 26.50
C LEU A 8 12.61 -6.28 27.12
N VAL A 9 12.88 -5.24 26.37
CA VAL A 9 12.55 -3.87 26.77
C VAL A 9 11.04 -3.78 26.92
N PRO A 10 10.50 -3.28 28.05
CA PRO A 10 9.06 -3.16 28.23
C PRO A 10 8.43 -2.31 27.15
N ALA A 11 7.20 -2.65 26.76
CA ALA A 11 6.38 -1.79 25.93
C ALA A 11 6.09 -0.47 26.67
N GLU A 12 5.80 0.57 25.91
CA GLU A 12 5.45 1.89 26.46
C GLU A 12 4.42 1.74 27.61
N GLY A 13 4.77 2.21 28.82
CA GLY A 13 3.95 2.07 30.03
C GLY A 13 4.28 0.87 30.94
N GLN A 14 5.23 0.00 30.60
CA GLN A 14 5.70 -1.07 31.47
C GLN A 14 7.13 -0.77 31.96
N ASP A 15 7.26 -0.48 33.23
CA ASP A 15 8.53 -0.14 33.89
C ASP A 15 9.22 -1.34 34.61
N VAL A 16 8.65 -2.54 34.51
CA VAL A 16 9.13 -3.74 35.21
C VAL A 16 9.24 -4.96 34.29
N VAL A 17 10.43 -5.57 34.25
CA VAL A 17 10.71 -6.83 33.55
C VAL A 17 10.97 -7.94 34.58
N ARG A 18 10.39 -9.12 34.37
CA ARG A 18 10.70 -10.32 35.17
C ARG A 18 11.88 -11.05 34.57
N LEU A 19 12.92 -11.27 35.36
CA LEU A 19 14.09 -12.06 35.00
C LEU A 19 13.87 -13.54 35.33
N SER A 20 14.65 -14.43 34.66
CA SER A 20 14.66 -15.85 35.00
C SER A 20 15.10 -16.05 36.45
N GLY A 21 14.24 -16.68 37.27
CA GLY A 21 14.44 -16.81 38.75
C GLY A 21 13.52 -15.91 39.58
N GLY A 22 12.53 -15.27 38.96
CA GLY A 22 11.47 -14.50 39.65
C GLY A 22 11.87 -13.08 40.06
N GLN A 23 13.12 -12.68 39.85
CA GLN A 23 13.56 -11.31 40.11
C GLN A 23 12.89 -10.30 39.19
N ARG A 24 12.58 -9.12 39.71
CA ARG A 24 12.06 -7.99 38.91
C ARG A 24 13.17 -7.00 38.63
N LEU A 25 13.30 -6.58 37.38
CA LEU A 25 14.14 -5.46 36.98
C LEU A 25 13.24 -4.28 36.67
N ARG A 26 13.37 -3.20 37.44
CA ARG A 26 12.63 -1.96 37.24
C ARG A 26 13.49 -0.94 36.56
N PHE A 27 12.92 -0.24 35.56
CA PHE A 27 13.52 0.89 34.90
C PHE A 27 12.88 2.18 35.46
N GLU A 28 13.69 3.04 36.04
CA GLU A 28 13.22 4.35 36.49
C GLU A 28 13.27 5.37 35.35
N SER A 29 12.49 6.44 35.46
CA SER A 29 12.42 7.53 34.50
C SER A 29 13.76 8.27 34.25
N ARG A 30 14.77 8.00 35.05
CA ARG A 30 16.12 8.60 34.99
C ARG A 30 17.20 7.59 34.64
N VAL A 31 16.85 6.40 34.15
CA VAL A 31 17.83 5.44 33.70
C VAL A 31 18.61 6.03 32.54
N GLN A 32 19.93 6.02 32.63
CA GLN A 32 20.78 6.51 31.54
C GLN A 32 20.94 5.42 30.50
N VAL A 33 20.52 5.70 29.28
CA VAL A 33 20.64 4.79 28.13
C VAL A 33 21.63 5.39 27.16
N SER A 34 22.69 4.66 26.87
CA SER A 34 23.68 5.01 25.84
C SER A 34 23.77 3.89 24.81
N GLY A 35 24.22 4.23 23.63
CA GLY A 35 24.41 3.23 22.57
C GLY A 35 24.68 3.82 21.20
N GLU A 36 24.57 2.96 20.20
CA GLU A 36 24.80 3.31 18.81
C GLU A 36 23.61 2.84 17.95
N TYR A 37 23.31 3.53 16.87
CA TYR A 37 22.34 3.11 15.85
C TYR A 37 22.77 3.56 14.44
N LEU A 38 22.09 3.08 13.43
CA LEU A 38 22.45 3.39 12.04
C LEU A 38 21.99 4.81 11.66
N VAL A 39 22.72 5.46 10.75
CA VAL A 39 22.34 6.77 10.20
C VAL A 39 20.94 6.77 9.60
N SER A 40 20.51 5.65 9.03
CA SER A 40 19.15 5.48 8.50
C SER A 40 18.05 5.64 9.56
N ASP A 41 18.41 5.58 10.81
CA ASP A 41 17.52 5.65 11.96
C ASP A 41 17.34 7.05 12.52
N LEU A 42 18.12 8.00 12.04
CA LEU A 42 17.96 9.41 12.37
C LEU A 42 16.60 9.93 11.89
N LYS A 43 15.96 10.71 12.74
CA LYS A 43 14.69 11.38 12.41
C LYS A 43 14.97 12.86 12.04
N PRO A 44 14.30 13.38 11.00
CA PRO A 44 14.39 14.80 10.69
C PRO A 44 14.10 15.68 11.91
N GLY A 45 14.91 16.74 12.10
CA GLY A 45 14.80 17.64 13.24
C GLY A 45 15.63 17.25 14.46
N GLN A 46 16.19 16.04 14.54
CA GLN A 46 17.11 15.68 15.63
C GLN A 46 18.36 16.55 15.59
N VAL A 47 18.79 16.99 16.77
CA VAL A 47 20.05 17.73 16.92
C VAL A 47 21.20 16.72 17.00
N ILE A 48 22.18 16.92 16.14
CA ILE A 48 23.34 16.05 16.03
C ILE A 48 24.64 16.87 16.12
N ARG A 49 25.67 16.23 16.67
CA ARG A 49 27.04 16.70 16.65
C ARG A 49 27.87 15.86 15.68
N LEU A 50 28.67 16.51 14.88
CA LEU A 50 29.63 15.86 13.98
C LEU A 50 30.91 16.66 13.84
N ASN A 51 32.01 15.97 13.51
CA ASN A 51 33.24 16.57 13.12
C ASN A 51 33.41 16.51 11.60
N GLY A 52 33.64 17.64 10.95
CA GLY A 52 33.74 17.72 9.51
C GLY A 52 34.59 18.88 9.02
N LYS A 53 34.99 18.79 7.75
CA LYS A 53 35.75 19.86 7.10
C LYS A 53 34.80 20.73 6.28
N VAL A 54 34.78 22.05 6.58
CA VAL A 54 33.90 23.05 5.93
C VAL A 54 34.69 24.29 5.57
N ASN A 55 34.40 24.90 4.43
CA ASN A 55 34.94 26.20 4.08
C ASN A 55 33.89 27.32 4.25
N ARG A 56 34.31 28.57 4.14
CA ARG A 56 33.43 29.74 4.32
C ARG A 56 32.30 29.83 3.30
N SER A 57 32.42 29.18 2.12
CA SER A 57 31.34 29.08 1.13
C SER A 57 30.33 27.97 1.42
N GLY A 58 30.51 27.19 2.48
CA GLY A 58 29.66 26.07 2.87
C GLY A 58 29.87 24.81 2.03
N LYS A 59 30.99 24.66 1.34
CA LYS A 59 31.42 23.39 0.76
C LYS A 59 32.01 22.50 1.85
N THR A 60 31.86 21.22 1.74
CA THR A 60 32.37 20.21 2.69
C THR A 60 33.40 19.32 2.00
N SER A 61 34.36 18.80 2.76
CA SER A 61 35.42 17.92 2.27
C SER A 61 35.60 16.71 3.18
N GLY A 62 35.79 15.54 2.59
CA GLY A 62 35.99 14.29 3.30
C GLY A 62 34.68 13.71 3.92
N PRO A 63 34.68 12.43 4.32
CA PRO A 63 33.57 11.81 4.99
C PRO A 63 33.53 12.17 6.48
N VAL A 64 32.33 12.27 7.04
CA VAL A 64 32.10 12.29 8.49
C VAL A 64 32.35 10.89 9.04
N ARG A 65 33.14 10.78 10.11
CA ARG A 65 33.50 9.51 10.75
C ARG A 65 32.86 9.33 12.12
N GLU A 66 32.41 10.41 12.74
CA GLU A 66 31.75 10.39 14.04
C GLU A 66 30.51 11.25 14.01
N LEU A 67 29.43 10.70 14.56
CA LEU A 67 28.14 11.34 14.64
C LEU A 67 27.49 10.99 15.98
N GLU A 68 26.97 11.99 16.67
CA GLU A 68 26.30 11.83 17.95
C GLU A 68 24.96 12.58 17.95
N VAL A 69 23.91 11.97 18.49
CA VAL A 69 22.64 12.65 18.77
C VAL A 69 22.67 13.26 20.15
N LEU A 70 22.38 14.55 20.22
CA LEU A 70 22.34 15.29 21.45
C LEU A 70 20.92 15.37 22.02
N SER A 71 20.80 15.34 23.36
CA SER A 71 19.56 15.64 24.07
C SER A 71 19.36 17.14 24.22
N GLY A 72 18.10 17.60 24.29
CA GLY A 72 17.73 19.02 24.17
C GLY A 72 18.51 20.04 25.03
N ASP A 73 18.97 19.66 26.22
CA ASP A 73 19.68 20.55 27.14
C ASP A 73 21.20 20.63 26.86
N GLN A 74 21.73 19.81 25.98
CA GLN A 74 23.18 19.74 25.70
C GLN A 74 23.57 20.42 24.37
N ALA A 75 22.61 21.01 23.68
CA ALA A 75 22.78 21.39 22.30
C ALA A 75 22.71 22.91 22.08
N SER A 76 23.83 23.57 21.96
CA SER A 76 23.91 24.90 21.34
C SER A 76 24.26 24.72 19.87
N PRO A 77 23.29 24.81 18.93
CA PRO A 77 23.56 24.65 17.51
C PRO A 77 24.54 25.73 17.01
N GLY A 78 25.56 25.31 16.25
CA GLY A 78 26.56 26.21 15.71
C GLY A 78 27.72 25.47 15.05
N ILE A 79 28.68 26.23 14.54
CA ILE A 79 29.94 25.74 13.97
C ILE A 79 31.08 26.27 14.81
N LYS A 80 31.84 25.40 15.45
CA LYS A 80 33.04 25.71 16.18
C LYS A 80 34.26 25.25 15.39
N VAL A 81 35.14 26.20 15.03
CA VAL A 81 36.38 25.88 14.33
C VAL A 81 37.37 25.25 15.29
N LEU A 82 37.84 24.06 14.98
CA LEU A 82 38.85 23.32 15.73
C LEU A 82 40.23 23.50 15.12
N GLN A 83 40.32 23.60 13.81
CA GLN A 83 41.55 23.80 13.06
C GLN A 83 41.28 24.77 11.91
N THR A 84 41.89 25.94 11.97
CA THR A 84 41.71 26.98 10.96
C THR A 84 42.54 26.64 9.70
N ALA A 85 41.95 26.85 8.53
CA ALA A 85 42.65 26.78 7.26
C ALA A 85 43.57 28.00 7.07
N GLU A 86 44.68 27.85 6.36
CA GLU A 86 45.61 28.95 6.05
C GLU A 86 44.98 29.94 5.08
N ASP A 87 44.17 29.47 4.12
CA ASP A 87 43.44 30.29 3.16
C ASP A 87 41.91 30.23 3.35
N ALA A 88 41.22 31.32 3.04
CA ALA A 88 39.74 31.41 3.16
C ALA A 88 38.97 30.47 2.21
N SER A 89 39.63 30.00 1.14
CA SER A 89 39.08 29.00 0.22
C SER A 89 39.24 27.56 0.70
N ASP A 90 40.13 27.33 1.65
CA ASP A 90 40.47 26.02 2.17
C ASP A 90 39.47 25.53 3.24
N PHE A 91 39.57 24.27 3.57
CA PHE A 91 38.65 23.62 4.48
C PHE A 91 39.19 23.63 5.91
N SER A 92 38.48 24.28 6.80
CA SER A 92 38.72 24.23 8.25
C SER A 92 38.09 22.99 8.88
N GLY A 93 38.79 22.38 9.83
CA GLY A 93 38.23 21.34 10.69
C GLY A 93 37.27 21.94 11.70
N CYS A 94 36.04 21.49 11.73
CA CYS A 94 34.98 22.05 12.56
C CYS A 94 34.25 20.97 13.35
N GLU A 95 33.88 21.29 14.58
CA GLU A 95 32.81 20.65 15.31
C GLU A 95 31.51 21.36 14.97
N ILE A 96 30.48 20.61 14.55
CA ILE A 96 29.24 21.16 14.05
C ILE A 96 28.07 20.55 14.83
N VAL A 97 27.32 21.41 15.49
CA VAL A 97 26.05 21.06 16.14
C VAL A 97 24.91 21.60 15.26
N CYS A 98 24.10 20.70 14.72
CA CYS A 98 23.15 21.03 13.69
C CYS A 98 21.91 20.13 13.74
N GLN A 99 20.87 20.48 12.99
CA GLN A 99 19.69 19.64 12.83
C GLN A 99 19.86 18.70 11.63
N PHE A 100 19.59 17.42 11.84
CA PHE A 100 19.50 16.46 10.77
C PHE A 100 18.27 16.74 9.90
N THR A 101 18.44 16.73 8.58
CA THR A 101 17.33 16.92 7.63
C THR A 101 16.96 15.61 6.94
N ARG A 102 17.92 15.00 6.25
CA ARG A 102 17.75 13.72 5.53
C ARG A 102 19.07 13.17 5.06
N THR A 103 19.07 11.92 4.63
CA THR A 103 20.18 11.29 3.91
C THR A 103 19.78 11.08 2.44
N VAL A 104 20.66 11.44 1.50
CA VAL A 104 20.43 11.26 0.05
C VAL A 104 21.75 10.86 -0.60
N ASN A 105 21.75 9.76 -1.35
CA ASN A 105 22.91 9.28 -2.14
C ASN A 105 24.22 9.23 -1.35
N GLY A 106 24.22 8.62 -0.16
CA GLY A 106 25.41 8.52 0.70
C GLY A 106 25.86 9.85 1.31
N ARG A 107 24.98 10.85 1.33
CA ARG A 107 25.29 12.15 1.92
C ARG A 107 24.28 12.54 2.99
N LEU A 108 24.80 13.02 4.11
CA LEU A 108 24.05 13.56 5.24
C LEU A 108 23.78 15.05 4.99
N LEU A 109 22.48 15.41 4.89
CA LEU A 109 22.07 16.81 4.81
C LEU A 109 21.67 17.31 6.19
N VAL A 110 22.28 18.42 6.59
CA VAL A 110 22.07 19.03 7.91
C VAL A 110 21.81 20.52 7.79
N ARG A 111 21.08 21.07 8.75
CA ARG A 111 20.79 22.49 8.85
C ARG A 111 21.52 23.08 10.05
N VAL A 112 22.36 24.10 9.81
CA VAL A 112 22.97 24.92 10.82
C VAL A 112 22.16 26.20 11.04
N PRO A 113 22.27 26.88 12.19
CA PRO A 113 21.56 28.12 12.43
C PRO A 113 21.87 29.20 11.36
N ALA A 114 20.85 29.95 11.00
CA ALA A 114 21.04 31.13 10.15
C ALA A 114 21.83 32.19 10.93
N GLY A 115 22.82 32.77 10.25
CA GLY A 115 23.68 33.78 10.90
C GLY A 115 24.81 33.21 11.77
N ASN A 116 25.20 31.92 11.53
CA ASN A 116 26.44 31.42 12.12
C ASN A 116 27.65 32.20 11.59
N ASP A 117 28.63 32.43 12.44
CA ASP A 117 29.79 33.32 12.15
C ASP A 117 30.79 32.71 11.16
N PHE A 118 30.61 31.44 10.74
CA PHE A 118 31.59 30.73 9.94
C PHE A 118 31.21 30.61 8.46
N THR A 119 29.99 30.23 8.13
CA THR A 119 29.55 30.02 6.73
C THR A 119 28.28 30.80 6.40
N ARG A 120 28.16 31.26 5.15
CA ARG A 120 26.96 31.93 4.63
C ARG A 120 25.80 30.94 4.35
N LYS A 121 26.07 29.63 4.27
CA LYS A 121 25.05 28.61 4.01
C LYS A 121 24.55 28.04 5.32
N ASN A 122 23.21 27.91 5.41
CA ASN A 122 22.55 27.27 6.53
C ASN A 122 22.25 25.76 6.27
N THR A 123 22.58 25.24 5.10
CA THR A 123 22.45 23.80 4.76
C THR A 123 23.81 23.29 4.29
N LEU A 124 24.29 22.24 4.96
CA LEU A 124 25.54 21.57 4.64
C LEU A 124 25.27 20.14 4.24
N SER A 125 26.16 19.57 3.40
CA SER A 125 26.02 18.21 2.88
C SER A 125 27.33 17.46 3.01
N PHE A 126 27.38 16.47 3.89
CA PHE A 126 28.58 15.68 4.19
C PHE A 126 28.50 14.29 3.56
N ALA A 127 29.58 13.79 3.00
CA ALA A 127 29.71 12.39 2.67
C ALA A 127 29.76 11.56 3.96
N ILE A 128 29.11 10.40 3.97
CA ILE A 128 29.10 9.44 5.09
C ILE A 128 29.46 8.05 4.59
N PRO A 129 30.26 7.27 5.36
CA PRO A 129 30.43 5.85 5.12
C PRO A 129 29.10 5.09 5.29
N GLU A 130 28.95 3.96 4.60
CA GLU A 130 27.74 3.14 4.70
C GLU A 130 27.59 2.50 6.09
N ASP A 131 28.69 2.25 6.76
CA ASP A 131 28.78 1.63 8.09
C ASP A 131 28.83 2.65 9.24
N LEU A 132 28.62 3.93 8.98
CA LEU A 132 28.67 4.96 10.02
C LEU A 132 27.62 4.70 11.10
N LEU A 133 28.08 4.55 12.34
CA LEU A 133 27.25 4.46 13.52
C LEU A 133 27.06 5.83 14.19
N VAL A 134 25.86 6.03 14.71
CA VAL A 134 25.46 7.24 15.43
C VAL A 134 25.43 6.97 16.92
N LYS A 135 26.25 7.63 17.68
CA LYS A 135 26.25 7.52 19.15
C LYS A 135 25.10 8.31 19.76
N PHE A 136 24.52 7.81 20.83
CA PHE A 136 23.54 8.54 21.63
C PHE A 136 23.72 8.28 23.12
N SER A 137 23.30 9.27 23.92
CA SER A 137 23.12 9.15 25.37
C SER A 137 21.86 9.89 25.77
N SER A 138 20.97 9.24 26.50
CA SER A 138 19.66 9.79 26.87
C SER A 138 19.17 9.20 28.18
N ALA A 139 18.37 9.97 28.91
CA ALA A 139 17.61 9.46 30.05
C ALA A 139 16.30 8.75 29.65
N ASP A 140 16.04 8.62 28.37
CA ASP A 140 14.81 8.03 27.81
C ASP A 140 15.08 6.63 27.25
N ILE A 141 14.57 5.61 27.97
CA ILE A 141 14.71 4.21 27.59
C ILE A 141 13.99 3.87 26.27
N SER A 142 12.98 4.65 25.87
CA SER A 142 12.27 4.43 24.60
C SER A 142 13.17 4.60 23.38
N ARG A 143 14.34 5.18 23.55
CA ARG A 143 15.38 5.28 22.51
C ARG A 143 16.17 3.99 22.31
N ALA A 144 16.13 3.06 23.26
CA ALA A 144 16.62 1.70 23.06
C ALA A 144 15.62 0.94 22.17
N ARG A 145 16.00 0.61 20.94
CA ARG A 145 15.12 -0.11 20.01
C ARG A 145 14.88 -1.56 20.42
N ALA A 146 13.70 -2.06 20.11
CA ALA A 146 13.42 -3.49 20.16
C ALA A 146 14.45 -4.27 19.30
N GLY A 147 15.14 -5.23 19.90
CA GLY A 147 16.21 -6.01 19.25
C GLY A 147 17.63 -5.49 19.49
N ALA A 148 17.82 -4.32 20.11
CA ALA A 148 19.13 -3.88 20.54
C ALA A 148 19.69 -4.83 21.63
N ARG A 149 20.96 -5.18 21.51
CA ARG A 149 21.65 -6.01 22.52
C ARG A 149 22.12 -5.14 23.66
N VAL A 150 21.71 -5.47 24.87
CA VAL A 150 22.27 -4.84 26.07
C VAL A 150 23.69 -5.36 26.26
N SER A 151 24.67 -4.49 26.07
CA SER A 151 26.10 -4.81 26.30
C SER A 151 26.47 -4.72 27.76
N GLN A 152 25.89 -3.76 28.47
CA GLN A 152 26.10 -3.54 29.89
C GLN A 152 24.81 -3.08 30.57
N LEU A 153 24.53 -3.61 31.74
CA LEU A 153 23.43 -3.19 32.61
C LEU A 153 24.01 -3.01 34.02
N ILE A 154 23.94 -1.81 34.55
CA ILE A 154 24.25 -1.50 35.94
C ILE A 154 22.93 -1.35 36.67
N ALA A 155 22.71 -2.22 37.65
CA ALA A 155 21.50 -2.21 38.48
C ALA A 155 21.85 -2.28 39.97
N VAL A 156 21.06 -1.61 40.80
CA VAL A 156 21.16 -1.66 42.27
C VAL A 156 20.13 -2.64 42.78
N ARG A 157 20.55 -3.52 43.71
CA ARG A 157 19.65 -4.44 44.38
C ARG A 157 18.98 -3.74 45.55
N LEU A 158 17.67 -3.80 45.62
CA LEU A 158 16.88 -3.32 46.73
C LEU A 158 16.74 -4.38 47.83
N ASN A 159 16.36 -3.97 49.05
CA ASN A 159 16.10 -4.87 50.18
C ASN A 159 14.97 -5.87 49.88
N THR A 160 14.12 -5.61 48.94
CA THR A 160 13.04 -6.49 48.45
C THR A 160 13.53 -7.55 47.45
N ASN A 161 14.84 -7.67 47.19
CA ASN A 161 15.45 -8.51 46.17
C ASN A 161 15.15 -8.08 44.71
N ASP A 162 14.44 -6.98 44.52
CA ASP A 162 14.25 -6.38 43.21
C ASP A 162 15.52 -5.61 42.74
N LEU A 163 15.69 -5.52 41.45
CA LEU A 163 16.79 -4.78 40.82
C LEU A 163 16.23 -3.48 40.22
N VAL A 164 16.96 -2.39 40.37
CA VAL A 164 16.66 -1.10 39.74
C VAL A 164 17.79 -0.76 38.77
N ALA A 165 17.47 -0.65 37.47
CA ALA A 165 18.40 -0.26 36.46
C ALA A 165 18.83 1.21 36.63
N ARG A 166 20.14 1.46 36.63
CA ARG A 166 20.74 2.80 36.69
C ARG A 166 21.29 3.23 35.34
N GLU A 167 22.02 2.31 34.72
CA GLU A 167 22.63 2.56 33.41
C GLU A 167 22.42 1.34 32.52
N VAL A 168 22.11 1.59 31.27
CA VAL A 168 21.92 0.58 30.24
C VAL A 168 22.71 1.00 29.02
N GLU A 169 23.74 0.25 28.67
CA GLU A 169 24.43 0.39 27.40
C GLU A 169 23.85 -0.59 26.39
N VAL A 170 23.32 -0.07 25.31
CA VAL A 170 22.81 -0.86 24.20
C VAL A 170 23.77 -0.76 23.01
N LYS A 171 24.22 -1.92 22.52
CA LYS A 171 24.92 -2.00 21.24
C LYS A 171 23.94 -2.49 20.21
N ILE A 172 23.82 -1.72 19.17
CA ILE A 172 23.27 -2.22 17.94
C ILE A 172 24.38 -3.06 17.34
N ASP A 173 24.25 -4.39 17.48
CA ASP A 173 25.02 -5.27 16.63
C ASP A 173 24.67 -4.87 15.20
N SER A 174 25.63 -4.41 14.43
CA SER A 174 25.44 -4.09 13.01
C SER A 174 24.91 -5.32 12.23
N GLN A 175 25.02 -6.51 12.84
CA GLN A 175 24.41 -7.76 12.40
C GLN A 175 22.99 -8.00 12.97
N THR A 176 22.56 -7.39 14.08
CA THR A 176 21.25 -7.66 14.72
C THR A 176 20.22 -6.54 14.61
N SER A 177 20.59 -5.33 14.17
CA SER A 177 19.62 -4.24 13.91
C SER A 177 18.89 -4.38 12.57
N ARG A 178 19.39 -5.15 11.67
CA ARG A 178 18.66 -5.98 10.72
C ARG A 178 18.51 -7.33 11.45
N GLY A 179 17.34 -7.73 11.89
CA GLY A 179 17.08 -9.15 12.11
C GLY A 179 17.74 -9.82 10.92
N GLU A 180 18.67 -10.80 11.14
CA GLU A 180 19.51 -11.44 10.10
C GLU A 180 18.77 -11.33 8.78
N THR A 181 19.25 -10.47 7.87
CA THR A 181 18.55 -10.27 6.62
C THR A 181 18.41 -11.64 6.02
N LEU A 182 17.36 -11.91 5.25
CA LEU A 182 17.24 -13.14 4.49
C LEU A 182 18.60 -13.49 3.83
N ASP A 183 19.36 -12.50 3.38
CA ASP A 183 20.72 -12.57 2.86
C ASP A 183 21.74 -13.20 3.81
N GLU A 184 21.85 -12.67 5.01
CA GLU A 184 22.88 -13.12 5.95
C GLU A 184 22.58 -14.52 6.45
N ARG A 185 21.30 -14.83 6.69
CA ARG A 185 20.85 -16.19 6.99
C ARG A 185 21.13 -17.16 5.85
N LEU A 186 20.95 -16.73 4.62
CA LEU A 186 21.15 -17.58 3.45
C LEU A 186 22.64 -17.71 3.11
N GLN A 187 23.42 -16.64 3.20
CA GLN A 187 24.88 -16.71 3.02
C GLN A 187 25.56 -17.57 4.09
N SER A 188 25.21 -17.41 5.36
CA SER A 188 25.80 -18.20 6.44
C SER A 188 25.42 -19.67 6.36
N LYS A 189 24.16 -19.98 6.02
CA LYS A 189 23.62 -21.33 5.98
C LYS A 189 24.06 -22.12 4.73
N TYR A 190 24.30 -21.44 3.61
CA TYR A 190 24.51 -22.05 2.29
C TYR A 190 25.81 -21.62 1.60
N SER A 191 26.73 -21.00 2.32
CA SER A 191 28.08 -20.63 1.82
C SER A 191 28.88 -21.81 1.27
N HIS A 192 28.57 -23.05 1.69
CA HIS A 192 29.23 -24.27 1.27
C HIS A 192 28.77 -24.85 -0.07
N LEU A 193 27.71 -24.30 -0.67
CA LEU A 193 27.19 -24.77 -1.96
C LEU A 193 28.04 -24.24 -3.11
N SER A 194 28.64 -25.14 -3.91
CA SER A 194 29.70 -24.83 -4.88
C SER A 194 29.26 -24.64 -6.34
N ASP A 195 28.01 -24.95 -6.70
CA ASP A 195 27.54 -24.87 -8.09
C ASP A 195 27.02 -23.46 -8.44
N GLU A 196 27.86 -22.63 -9.06
CA GLU A 196 27.58 -21.24 -9.39
C GLU A 196 26.51 -21.05 -10.50
N LYS A 197 26.27 -22.05 -11.33
CA LYS A 197 25.39 -21.93 -12.50
C LYS A 197 23.89 -22.01 -12.16
N ARG A 198 23.53 -22.50 -10.99
CA ARG A 198 22.14 -22.74 -10.56
C ARG A 198 21.83 -22.22 -9.15
N LYS A 199 22.69 -21.41 -8.55
CA LYS A 199 22.44 -20.87 -7.22
C LYS A 199 21.33 -19.83 -7.27
N PRO A 200 20.26 -20.01 -6.49
CA PRO A 200 19.34 -18.93 -6.22
C PRO A 200 20.11 -17.71 -5.67
N ARG A 201 19.84 -16.57 -6.21
CA ARG A 201 20.47 -15.31 -5.81
C ARG A 201 19.45 -14.34 -5.25
N ILE A 202 19.92 -13.35 -4.50
CA ILE A 202 19.06 -12.32 -3.95
C ILE A 202 18.97 -11.14 -4.90
N VAL A 203 17.74 -10.72 -5.14
CA VAL A 203 17.40 -9.52 -5.91
C VAL A 203 16.61 -8.55 -5.03
N ARG A 204 16.89 -7.26 -5.15
CA ARG A 204 16.32 -6.22 -4.27
C ARG A 204 15.81 -5.02 -5.02
N SER A 205 14.80 -4.42 -4.41
CA SER A 205 14.32 -3.07 -4.71
C SER A 205 13.86 -2.39 -3.40
N PRO A 206 13.45 -1.13 -3.39
CA PRO A 206 13.05 -0.45 -2.16
C PRO A 206 12.01 -1.18 -1.30
N HIS A 207 11.04 -1.87 -1.93
CA HIS A 207 9.95 -2.52 -1.22
C HIS A 207 9.97 -4.05 -1.28
N TYR A 208 10.98 -4.66 -1.96
CA TYR A 208 11.02 -6.10 -2.19
C TYR A 208 12.44 -6.67 -2.06
N THR A 209 12.54 -7.83 -1.42
CA THR A 209 13.78 -8.61 -1.31
C THR A 209 13.47 -10.08 -1.55
N PHE A 210 13.89 -10.62 -2.68
CA PHE A 210 13.58 -11.99 -3.05
C PHE A 210 14.85 -12.80 -3.32
N MET A 211 14.83 -14.07 -2.91
CA MET A 211 15.72 -15.08 -3.43
C MET A 211 15.06 -15.73 -4.65
N THR A 212 15.79 -15.84 -5.77
CA THR A 212 15.22 -16.33 -7.02
C THR A 212 16.29 -16.93 -7.94
N ASP A 213 15.87 -17.90 -8.74
CA ASP A 213 16.64 -18.54 -9.82
C ASP A 213 16.29 -17.99 -11.22
N VAL A 214 15.34 -17.05 -11.32
CA VAL A 214 15.00 -16.40 -12.61
C VAL A 214 16.18 -15.58 -13.14
N SER A 215 16.24 -15.35 -14.46
CA SER A 215 17.30 -14.55 -15.07
C SER A 215 17.32 -13.11 -14.57
N ASP A 216 18.46 -12.42 -14.66
CA ASP A 216 18.59 -11.00 -14.27
C ASP A 216 17.62 -10.09 -15.00
N ARG A 217 17.34 -10.38 -16.27
CA ARG A 217 16.39 -9.64 -17.08
C ARG A 217 14.96 -9.79 -16.53
N GLN A 218 14.55 -11.02 -16.25
CA GLN A 218 13.23 -11.31 -15.68
C GLN A 218 13.08 -10.67 -14.28
N ALA A 219 14.10 -10.81 -13.43
CA ALA A 219 14.12 -10.21 -12.10
C ALA A 219 13.96 -8.68 -12.14
N ARG A 220 14.68 -8.00 -13.04
CA ARG A 220 14.54 -6.53 -13.21
C ARG A 220 13.13 -6.13 -13.66
N ILE A 221 12.57 -6.84 -14.65
CA ILE A 221 11.20 -6.56 -15.14
C ILE A 221 10.18 -6.78 -14.02
N MET A 222 10.29 -7.87 -13.30
CA MET A 222 9.43 -8.22 -12.17
C MET A 222 9.49 -7.15 -11.07
N LEU A 223 10.69 -6.81 -10.57
CA LEU A 223 10.85 -5.79 -9.54
C LEU A 223 10.32 -4.43 -10.00
N HIS A 224 10.53 -4.05 -11.24
CA HIS A 224 9.98 -2.80 -11.78
C HIS A 224 8.45 -2.79 -11.80
N LYS A 225 7.80 -3.89 -12.18
CA LYS A 225 6.34 -4.04 -12.10
C LYS A 225 5.84 -3.92 -10.66
N LEU A 226 6.50 -4.60 -9.73
CA LEU A 226 6.13 -4.60 -8.32
C LEU A 226 6.29 -3.22 -7.67
N GLU A 227 7.36 -2.49 -7.98
CA GLU A 227 7.55 -1.13 -7.49
C GLU A 227 6.48 -0.16 -8.01
N ASN A 228 6.12 -0.27 -9.29
CA ASN A 228 5.01 0.50 -9.85
C ASN A 228 3.69 0.18 -9.14
N MET A 229 3.39 -1.10 -8.92
CA MET A 229 2.21 -1.55 -8.17
C MET A 229 2.21 -0.98 -6.74
N SER A 230 3.34 -1.10 -6.03
CA SER A 230 3.50 -0.58 -4.67
C SER A 230 3.27 0.94 -4.60
N ASN A 231 3.80 1.69 -5.55
CA ASN A 231 3.62 3.14 -5.65
C ASN A 231 2.15 3.52 -5.88
N LEU A 232 1.45 2.79 -6.74
CA LEU A 232 0.04 3.05 -7.02
C LEU A 232 -0.85 2.66 -5.83
N LEU A 233 -0.59 1.53 -5.16
CA LEU A 233 -1.28 1.15 -3.93
C LEU A 233 -1.04 2.19 -2.82
N THR A 234 0.20 2.65 -2.68
CA THR A 234 0.56 3.72 -1.73
C THR A 234 -0.19 5.02 -2.04
N LYS A 235 -0.27 5.41 -3.31
CA LYS A 235 -1.02 6.59 -3.75
C LYS A 235 -2.52 6.42 -3.46
N TYR A 236 -3.08 5.25 -3.75
CA TYR A 236 -4.49 4.96 -3.52
C TYR A 236 -4.84 4.97 -2.03
N PHE A 237 -4.12 4.22 -1.21
CA PHE A 237 -4.40 4.10 0.22
C PHE A 237 -3.89 5.28 1.06
N GLY A 238 -2.91 6.04 0.55
CA GLY A 238 -2.27 7.14 1.28
C GLY A 238 -1.21 6.68 2.29
N ALA A 239 -0.87 5.39 2.31
CA ALA A 239 0.16 4.80 3.15
C ALA A 239 0.82 3.62 2.42
N GLY A 240 2.09 3.36 2.73
CA GLY A 240 2.87 2.25 2.18
C GLY A 240 3.61 1.45 3.25
N PRO A 241 4.19 0.29 2.90
CA PRO A 241 4.90 -0.56 3.83
C PRO A 241 6.20 0.11 4.32
N ARG A 242 6.54 -0.13 5.58
CA ARG A 242 7.78 0.39 6.21
C ARG A 242 8.95 -0.59 6.10
N SER A 243 8.69 -1.82 5.72
CA SER A 243 9.66 -2.89 5.50
C SER A 243 9.35 -3.59 4.18
N PRO A 244 10.36 -4.17 3.52
CA PRO A 244 10.14 -4.87 2.26
C PRO A 244 9.34 -6.17 2.46
N VAL A 245 8.63 -6.58 1.42
CA VAL A 245 8.15 -7.95 1.28
C VAL A 245 9.36 -8.81 0.93
N GLU A 246 9.60 -9.84 1.73
CA GLU A 246 10.69 -10.80 1.52
C GLU A 246 10.12 -12.09 0.93
N GLY A 247 10.97 -12.95 0.37
CA GLY A 247 10.51 -14.28 -0.02
C GLY A 247 11.31 -14.96 -1.11
N PHE A 248 10.65 -15.96 -1.71
CA PHE A 248 11.23 -16.88 -2.67
C PHE A 248 10.39 -16.90 -3.93
N ILE A 249 11.04 -16.71 -5.07
CA ILE A 249 10.43 -16.80 -6.40
C ILE A 249 11.20 -17.87 -7.16
N VAL A 250 10.51 -18.94 -7.51
CA VAL A 250 11.08 -20.19 -7.97
C VAL A 250 10.62 -20.48 -9.38
N SER A 251 11.57 -20.55 -10.31
CA SER A 251 11.32 -20.97 -11.69
C SER A 251 11.43 -22.49 -11.85
N ASP A 252 12.45 -23.09 -11.23
CA ASP A 252 12.70 -24.53 -11.28
C ASP A 252 13.01 -25.06 -9.87
N LEU A 253 12.01 -25.64 -9.24
CA LEU A 253 12.12 -26.13 -7.85
C LEU A 253 13.18 -27.23 -7.70
N ASP A 254 13.36 -28.08 -8.71
CA ASP A 254 14.32 -29.21 -8.66
C ASP A 254 15.76 -28.71 -8.66
N SER A 255 16.01 -27.51 -9.13
CA SER A 255 17.33 -26.88 -9.11
C SER A 255 17.71 -26.24 -7.76
N TRP A 256 16.76 -26.16 -6.82
CA TRP A 256 17.00 -25.52 -5.53
C TRP A 256 17.62 -26.47 -4.53
N PRO A 257 18.61 -26.01 -3.75
CA PRO A 257 19.24 -26.82 -2.72
C PRO A 257 18.24 -27.30 -1.67
N GLU A 258 18.37 -28.57 -1.27
CA GLU A 258 17.54 -29.14 -0.22
C GLU A 258 17.67 -28.36 1.09
N GLY A 259 16.52 -28.10 1.75
CA GLY A 259 16.47 -27.37 3.02
C GLY A 259 16.60 -25.84 2.89
N LEU A 260 16.71 -25.29 1.68
CA LEU A 260 16.70 -23.84 1.46
C LEU A 260 15.28 -23.26 1.60
N LEU A 261 14.32 -23.94 1.04
CA LEU A 261 12.89 -23.66 1.27
C LEU A 261 12.44 -24.50 2.47
N THR A 262 11.92 -23.84 3.50
CA THR A 262 11.64 -24.50 4.78
C THR A 262 10.15 -24.56 5.12
N GLU A 263 9.31 -23.87 4.36
CA GLU A 263 7.86 -23.82 4.61
C GLU A 263 7.12 -24.78 3.68
N PRO A 264 6.59 -25.93 4.20
CA PRO A 264 5.97 -26.96 3.35
C PRO A 264 4.78 -26.44 2.54
N ALA A 265 3.95 -25.57 3.14
CA ALA A 265 2.80 -24.99 2.44
C ALA A 265 3.24 -24.05 1.30
N GLY A 266 4.34 -23.33 1.48
CA GLY A 266 4.96 -22.51 0.45
C GLY A 266 5.49 -23.35 -0.71
N ILE A 267 6.19 -24.45 -0.41
CA ILE A 267 6.72 -25.39 -1.42
C ILE A 267 5.57 -26.00 -2.23
N ALA A 268 4.49 -26.46 -1.56
CA ALA A 268 3.32 -27.01 -2.25
C ALA A 268 2.70 -25.99 -3.22
N LYS A 269 2.61 -24.72 -2.82
CA LYS A 269 2.09 -23.67 -3.71
C LYS A 269 2.99 -23.40 -4.92
N ILE A 270 4.28 -23.43 -4.75
CA ILE A 270 5.23 -23.33 -5.88
C ILE A 270 5.03 -24.50 -6.84
N GLN A 271 4.89 -25.74 -6.34
CA GLN A 271 4.63 -26.93 -7.16
C GLN A 271 3.31 -26.85 -7.94
N GLU A 272 2.30 -26.19 -7.38
CA GLU A 272 1.02 -25.92 -8.06
C GLU A 272 1.13 -24.81 -9.12
N GLY A 273 2.30 -24.18 -9.29
CA GLY A 273 2.44 -22.98 -10.14
C GLY A 273 1.76 -21.74 -9.57
N ALA A 274 1.50 -21.74 -8.26
CA ALA A 274 0.80 -20.70 -7.52
C ALA A 274 1.74 -19.98 -6.54
N GLY A 275 1.18 -19.22 -5.59
CA GLY A 275 1.90 -18.53 -4.54
C GLY A 275 1.15 -18.50 -3.23
N ILE A 276 1.85 -18.06 -2.20
CA ILE A 276 1.30 -17.73 -0.89
C ILE A 276 2.18 -16.69 -0.18
N CYS A 277 1.57 -15.71 0.47
CA CYS A 277 2.27 -14.74 1.29
C CYS A 277 1.94 -14.95 2.77
N PHE A 278 2.93 -15.38 3.54
CA PHE A 278 2.82 -15.48 4.99
C PHE A 278 3.09 -14.13 5.64
N SER A 279 2.21 -13.70 6.52
CA SER A 279 2.43 -12.51 7.34
C SER A 279 2.53 -12.87 8.81
N SER A 280 3.49 -12.30 9.50
CA SER A 280 3.68 -12.45 10.93
C SER A 280 3.93 -11.09 11.58
N SER A 281 3.54 -10.96 12.84
CA SER A 281 3.82 -9.79 13.66
C SER A 281 4.45 -10.23 14.98
N LEU A 282 5.55 -9.57 15.35
CA LEU A 282 6.17 -9.72 16.65
C LEU A 282 6.34 -8.32 17.24
N GLY A 283 5.49 -7.97 18.19
CA GLY A 283 5.38 -6.59 18.68
C GLY A 283 5.02 -5.62 17.53
N ASN A 284 5.79 -4.56 17.35
CA ASN A 284 5.61 -3.58 16.28
C ASN A 284 6.27 -3.97 14.95
N GLN A 285 6.98 -5.10 14.90
CA GLN A 285 7.62 -5.57 13.68
C GLN A 285 6.67 -6.49 12.92
N ARG A 286 6.40 -6.15 11.67
CA ARG A 286 5.62 -6.96 10.74
C ARG A 286 6.54 -7.49 9.66
N ARG A 287 6.35 -8.75 9.30
CA ARG A 287 7.06 -9.40 8.19
C ARG A 287 6.06 -10.02 7.25
N ALA A 288 6.36 -9.98 5.96
CA ALA A 288 5.63 -10.68 4.93
C ALA A 288 6.64 -11.49 4.11
N ILE A 289 6.40 -12.80 3.99
CA ILE A 289 7.29 -13.72 3.31
C ILE A 289 6.52 -14.43 2.21
N LEU A 290 6.92 -14.15 0.97
CA LEU A 290 6.37 -14.72 -0.24
C LEU A 290 7.01 -16.08 -0.57
N TYR A 291 6.20 -17.04 -1.00
CA TYR A 291 6.59 -18.23 -1.74
C TYR A 291 5.77 -18.26 -3.02
N ALA A 292 6.40 -18.17 -4.17
CA ALA A 292 5.68 -18.13 -5.45
C ALA A 292 6.46 -18.79 -6.58
N SER A 293 5.74 -19.32 -7.57
CA SER A 293 6.28 -19.59 -8.89
C SER A 293 6.72 -18.28 -9.58
N ASP A 294 7.36 -18.36 -10.73
CA ASP A 294 7.86 -17.21 -11.49
C ASP A 294 6.76 -16.52 -12.34
N ASP A 295 5.50 -16.88 -12.15
CA ASP A 295 4.37 -16.17 -12.77
C ASP A 295 4.19 -14.77 -12.19
N HIS A 296 4.30 -13.75 -13.05
CA HIS A 296 4.24 -12.35 -12.62
C HIS A 296 2.89 -11.96 -12.02
N GLY A 297 1.78 -12.56 -12.47
CA GLY A 297 0.45 -12.31 -11.93
C GLY A 297 0.34 -12.85 -10.51
N VAL A 298 0.78 -14.09 -10.29
CA VAL A 298 0.84 -14.72 -8.96
C VAL A 298 1.69 -13.88 -8.02
N ILE A 299 2.89 -13.46 -8.45
CA ILE A 299 3.79 -12.64 -7.64
C ILE A 299 3.14 -11.30 -7.27
N GLN A 300 2.47 -10.62 -8.21
CA GLN A 300 1.77 -9.37 -7.95
C GLN A 300 0.62 -9.55 -6.95
N HIS A 301 -0.16 -10.62 -7.09
CA HIS A 301 -1.24 -11.00 -6.17
C HIS A 301 -0.72 -11.15 -4.74
N GLU A 302 0.26 -12.00 -4.55
CA GLU A 302 0.83 -12.30 -3.23
C GLU A 302 1.58 -11.11 -2.62
N CYS A 303 2.29 -10.32 -3.45
CA CYS A 303 2.92 -9.08 -3.00
C CYS A 303 1.89 -8.03 -2.56
N THR A 304 0.68 -8.04 -3.13
CA THR A 304 -0.41 -7.17 -2.67
C THR A 304 -0.88 -7.58 -1.27
N HIS A 305 -0.98 -8.89 -0.98
CA HIS A 305 -1.22 -9.36 0.39
C HIS A 305 -0.11 -8.91 1.35
N GLY A 306 1.15 -9.02 0.93
CA GLY A 306 2.31 -8.54 1.68
C GLY A 306 2.23 -7.04 1.96
N PHE A 307 1.95 -6.23 0.92
CA PHE A 307 1.75 -4.78 1.04
C PHE A 307 0.68 -4.43 2.09
N CYS A 308 -0.51 -5.04 1.99
CA CYS A 308 -1.61 -4.79 2.90
C CYS A 308 -1.25 -5.18 4.35
N SER A 309 -0.66 -6.35 4.54
CA SER A 309 -0.27 -6.84 5.87
C SER A 309 0.80 -5.97 6.53
N LEU A 310 1.82 -5.56 5.78
CA LEU A 310 2.90 -4.70 6.29
C LEU A 310 2.40 -3.29 6.60
N THR A 311 1.51 -2.74 5.75
CA THR A 311 1.01 -1.37 5.90
C THR A 311 -0.04 -1.26 7.00
N PHE A 312 -1.06 -2.14 6.97
CA PHE A 312 -2.26 -2.01 7.79
C PHE A 312 -2.35 -3.05 8.92
N GLY A 313 -1.59 -4.14 8.86
CA GLY A 313 -1.54 -5.19 9.88
C GLY A 313 -2.27 -6.47 9.51
N SER A 314 -3.12 -6.46 8.51
CA SER A 314 -3.73 -7.65 7.92
C SER A 314 -4.22 -7.34 6.50
N THR A 315 -4.69 -8.37 5.79
CA THR A 315 -5.35 -8.23 4.48
C THR A 315 -6.85 -8.00 4.58
N GLY A 316 -7.42 -7.96 5.80
CA GLY A 316 -8.87 -7.87 6.01
C GLY A 316 -9.60 -9.21 5.84
N PRO A 317 -10.95 -9.21 5.71
CA PRO A 317 -11.75 -10.40 5.41
C PRO A 317 -11.44 -10.92 4.00
N THR A 318 -11.71 -12.20 3.75
CA THR A 318 -11.29 -12.88 2.52
C THR A 318 -11.78 -12.19 1.25
N TRP A 319 -13.02 -11.71 1.23
CA TRP A 319 -13.55 -11.03 0.04
C TRP A 319 -12.75 -9.80 -0.35
N LEU A 320 -12.33 -9.01 0.66
CA LEU A 320 -11.51 -7.82 0.44
C LEU A 320 -10.06 -8.20 0.13
N ALA A 321 -9.50 -9.15 0.87
CA ALA A 321 -8.13 -9.61 0.70
C ALA A 321 -7.89 -10.07 -0.74
N GLU A 322 -8.71 -11.00 -1.24
CA GLU A 322 -8.58 -11.54 -2.59
C GLU A 322 -8.98 -10.51 -3.66
N GLY A 323 -10.03 -9.73 -3.42
CA GLY A 323 -10.45 -8.71 -4.39
C GLY A 323 -9.43 -7.60 -4.60
N VAL A 324 -8.72 -7.18 -3.57
CA VAL A 324 -7.64 -6.18 -3.67
C VAL A 324 -6.37 -6.82 -4.25
N ALA A 325 -6.07 -8.08 -3.93
CA ALA A 325 -4.94 -8.81 -4.51
C ALA A 325 -5.10 -9.01 -6.02
N GLU A 326 -6.31 -9.32 -6.48
CA GLU A 326 -6.63 -9.41 -7.91
C GLU A 326 -6.49 -8.06 -8.63
N LEU A 327 -6.81 -6.94 -7.98
CA LEU A 327 -6.51 -5.61 -8.53
C LEU A 327 -5.01 -5.43 -8.75
N GLY A 328 -4.17 -5.89 -7.82
CA GLY A 328 -2.72 -5.88 -7.97
C GLY A 328 -2.22 -6.79 -9.09
N GLN A 329 -2.77 -8.00 -9.18
CA GLN A 329 -2.41 -8.99 -10.20
C GLN A 329 -2.68 -8.50 -11.64
N TYR A 330 -3.82 -7.84 -11.85
CA TYR A 330 -4.23 -7.40 -13.19
C TYR A 330 -3.50 -6.15 -13.66
N TRP A 331 -2.65 -5.59 -12.85
CA TRP A 331 -1.90 -4.39 -13.19
C TRP A 331 -0.72 -4.68 -14.11
N LYS A 332 -0.63 -3.96 -15.21
CA LYS A 332 0.45 -4.11 -16.20
C LYS A 332 1.34 -2.89 -16.23
N LEU A 333 2.61 -3.12 -16.52
CA LEU A 333 3.61 -2.07 -16.66
C LEU A 333 3.18 -1.01 -17.68
N GLY A 334 3.29 0.26 -17.29
CA GLY A 334 2.93 1.40 -18.14
C GLY A 334 1.44 1.71 -18.21
N GLN A 335 0.59 0.95 -17.51
CA GLN A 335 -0.85 1.19 -17.46
C GLN A 335 -1.25 1.74 -16.09
N THR A 336 -2.24 2.61 -16.08
CA THR A 336 -2.86 3.15 -14.86
C THR A 336 -4.16 2.44 -14.51
N ALA A 337 -4.66 1.59 -15.41
CA ALA A 337 -5.85 0.78 -15.23
C ALA A 337 -5.49 -0.72 -15.23
N VAL A 338 -6.33 -1.52 -14.59
CA VAL A 338 -6.21 -2.98 -14.61
C VAL A 338 -6.54 -3.54 -15.99
N ASP A 339 -5.88 -4.61 -16.38
CA ASP A 339 -6.16 -5.36 -17.61
C ASP A 339 -6.40 -6.84 -17.26
N VAL A 340 -7.66 -7.17 -17.15
CA VAL A 340 -8.10 -8.47 -16.66
C VAL A 340 -7.97 -9.55 -17.72
N ASN A 341 -7.58 -10.74 -17.31
CA ASN A 341 -7.50 -11.88 -18.21
C ASN A 341 -8.89 -12.14 -18.87
N PRO A 342 -8.98 -12.23 -20.20
CA PRO A 342 -10.24 -12.48 -20.91
C PRO A 342 -11.02 -13.73 -20.41
N ARG A 343 -10.31 -14.73 -19.89
CA ARG A 343 -10.94 -15.92 -19.29
C ARG A 343 -11.80 -15.56 -18.06
N VAL A 344 -11.32 -14.63 -17.23
CA VAL A 344 -12.06 -14.16 -16.04
C VAL A 344 -13.33 -13.45 -16.47
N ILE A 345 -13.22 -12.55 -17.46
CA ILE A 345 -14.38 -11.82 -17.99
C ILE A 345 -15.40 -12.78 -18.61
N ALA A 346 -14.95 -13.70 -19.48
CA ALA A 346 -15.82 -14.71 -20.09
C ALA A 346 -16.51 -15.60 -19.04
N TYR A 347 -15.81 -15.93 -17.95
CA TYR A 347 -16.42 -16.69 -16.84
C TYR A 347 -17.52 -15.88 -16.16
N ILE A 348 -17.26 -14.63 -15.81
CA ILE A 348 -18.25 -13.75 -15.17
C ILE A 348 -19.48 -13.60 -16.08
N GLN A 349 -19.27 -13.32 -17.38
CA GLN A 349 -20.36 -13.13 -18.34
C GLN A 349 -21.22 -14.38 -18.53
N ARG A 350 -20.62 -15.57 -18.61
CA ARG A 350 -21.31 -16.85 -18.84
C ARG A 350 -21.94 -17.44 -17.58
N SER A 351 -21.53 -17.01 -16.40
CA SER A 351 -22.07 -17.56 -15.14
C SER A 351 -23.56 -17.24 -14.99
N ASN A 352 -24.34 -18.23 -14.63
CA ASN A 352 -25.78 -18.11 -14.35
C ASN A 352 -26.18 -19.13 -13.27
N PRO A 353 -26.69 -18.70 -12.11
CA PRO A 353 -26.89 -17.31 -11.70
C PRO A 353 -25.57 -16.58 -11.40
N LYS A 354 -25.60 -15.25 -11.42
CA LYS A 354 -24.51 -14.41 -10.93
C LYS A 354 -24.46 -14.46 -9.40
N LYS A 355 -23.26 -14.41 -8.81
CA LYS A 355 -23.14 -14.33 -7.34
C LYS A 355 -23.69 -12.99 -6.83
N THR A 356 -24.44 -13.07 -5.74
CA THR A 356 -24.98 -11.92 -5.03
C THR A 356 -23.92 -11.25 -4.15
N LEU A 357 -24.18 -10.02 -3.69
CA LEU A 357 -23.30 -9.31 -2.75
C LEU A 357 -23.07 -10.11 -1.46
N LEU A 358 -24.10 -10.79 -0.94
CA LEU A 358 -24.02 -11.58 0.30
C LEU A 358 -23.14 -12.83 0.13
N GLU A 359 -23.16 -13.45 -1.05
CA GLU A 359 -22.31 -14.59 -1.36
C GLU A 359 -20.84 -14.19 -1.56
N ILE A 360 -20.58 -12.94 -1.96
CA ILE A 360 -19.23 -12.44 -2.20
C ILE A 360 -18.64 -11.82 -0.94
N ALA A 361 -19.36 -10.89 -0.31
CA ALA A 361 -18.87 -10.09 0.83
C ALA A 361 -19.07 -10.80 2.18
N VAL A 362 -18.79 -12.12 2.23
CA VAL A 362 -18.87 -12.90 3.47
C VAL A 362 -17.92 -12.32 4.52
N PRO A 363 -18.41 -12.04 5.74
CA PRO A 363 -17.58 -11.50 6.79
C PRO A 363 -16.55 -12.52 7.30
N GLY A 364 -15.38 -12.00 7.75
CA GLY A 364 -14.34 -12.82 8.36
C GLY A 364 -13.45 -13.56 7.38
N ARG A 365 -12.75 -14.57 7.89
CA ARG A 365 -11.86 -15.45 7.11
C ARG A 365 -12.60 -16.73 6.74
N VAL A 366 -12.88 -16.86 5.47
CA VAL A 366 -13.43 -18.09 4.86
C VAL A 366 -12.39 -18.67 3.91
N PRO A 367 -12.53 -19.94 3.46
CA PRO A 367 -11.65 -20.50 2.43
C PRO A 367 -11.56 -19.56 1.22
N ALA A 368 -10.35 -19.34 0.73
CA ALA A 368 -10.13 -18.45 -0.41
C ALA A 368 -10.84 -18.95 -1.67
N GLY A 369 -10.91 -20.26 -1.86
CA GLY A 369 -11.47 -20.87 -3.05
C GLY A 369 -10.47 -20.91 -4.20
N ASP A 370 -10.98 -20.82 -5.42
CA ASP A 370 -10.16 -20.80 -6.63
C ASP A 370 -10.29 -19.43 -7.37
N TRP A 371 -9.67 -19.35 -8.54
CA TRP A 371 -9.69 -18.15 -9.38
C TRP A 371 -11.12 -17.68 -9.76
N ARG A 372 -12.13 -18.57 -9.72
CA ARG A 372 -13.53 -18.21 -9.98
C ARG A 372 -14.13 -17.41 -8.83
N ASP A 373 -13.77 -17.76 -7.60
CA ASP A 373 -14.17 -16.98 -6.43
C ASP A 373 -13.47 -15.63 -6.40
N TYR A 374 -12.20 -15.60 -6.81
CA TYR A 374 -11.43 -14.36 -6.94
C TYR A 374 -12.03 -13.41 -7.98
N ALA A 375 -12.49 -13.94 -9.12
CA ALA A 375 -13.14 -13.16 -10.15
C ALA A 375 -14.33 -12.33 -9.62
N TRP A 376 -15.20 -12.94 -8.80
CA TRP A 376 -16.33 -12.24 -8.20
C TRP A 376 -15.90 -11.20 -7.17
N ARG A 377 -14.88 -11.50 -6.36
CA ARG A 377 -14.33 -10.58 -5.35
C ARG A 377 -13.66 -9.38 -6.01
N TRP A 378 -12.90 -9.62 -7.07
CA TRP A 378 -12.36 -8.55 -7.89
C TRP A 378 -13.44 -7.66 -8.46
N ALA A 379 -14.46 -8.23 -9.11
CA ALA A 379 -15.53 -7.45 -9.75
C ALA A 379 -16.26 -6.56 -8.74
N LEU A 380 -16.52 -7.06 -7.52
CA LEU A 380 -17.09 -6.25 -6.45
C LEU A 380 -16.15 -5.13 -6.00
N CYS A 381 -14.87 -5.43 -5.76
CA CYS A 381 -13.89 -4.41 -5.38
C CYS A 381 -13.69 -3.35 -6.48
N GLN A 382 -13.67 -3.77 -7.75
CA GLN A 382 -13.59 -2.87 -8.91
C GLN A 382 -14.79 -1.92 -8.96
N LEU A 383 -16.01 -2.43 -8.78
CA LEU A 383 -17.20 -1.60 -8.70
C LEU A 383 -17.11 -0.60 -7.54
N LEU A 384 -16.84 -1.08 -6.33
CA LEU A 384 -16.86 -0.22 -5.13
C LEU A 384 -15.74 0.83 -5.14
N ALA A 385 -14.57 0.49 -5.70
CA ALA A 385 -13.44 1.41 -5.76
C ALA A 385 -13.61 2.52 -6.81
N ASN A 386 -14.34 2.25 -7.91
CA ASN A 386 -14.36 3.13 -9.07
C ASN A 386 -15.75 3.72 -9.38
N ASN A 387 -16.83 3.23 -8.76
CA ASN A 387 -18.16 3.81 -8.95
C ASN A 387 -18.31 5.07 -8.07
N PRO A 388 -18.69 6.23 -8.62
CA PRO A 388 -18.84 7.50 -7.90
C PRO A 388 -19.78 7.43 -6.68
N ASN A 389 -20.79 6.56 -6.70
CA ASN A 389 -21.74 6.39 -5.60
C ASN A 389 -21.12 5.72 -4.37
N TYR A 390 -19.99 4.98 -4.52
CA TYR A 390 -19.43 4.13 -3.47
C TYR A 390 -17.97 4.39 -3.16
N SER A 391 -17.19 4.89 -4.10
CA SER A 391 -15.72 4.99 -4.02
C SER A 391 -15.23 5.82 -2.84
N SER A 392 -15.95 6.86 -2.44
CA SER A 392 -15.60 7.68 -1.28
C SER A 392 -15.64 6.91 0.05
N ARG A 393 -16.46 5.84 0.13
CA ARG A 393 -16.60 4.97 1.31
C ARG A 393 -15.72 3.72 1.24
N PHE A 394 -15.33 3.27 0.03
CA PHE A 394 -14.61 2.02 -0.13
C PHE A 394 -13.20 2.05 0.47
N LYS A 395 -12.43 3.09 0.17
CA LYS A 395 -11.07 3.24 0.70
C LYS A 395 -11.03 3.28 2.25
N PRO A 396 -11.83 4.10 2.95
CA PRO A 396 -11.90 4.08 4.42
C PRO A 396 -12.33 2.72 4.97
N LEU A 397 -13.33 2.08 4.36
CA LEU A 397 -13.78 0.73 4.74
C LEU A 397 -12.64 -0.29 4.61
N ALA A 398 -11.97 -0.33 3.47
CA ALA A 398 -10.86 -1.26 3.24
C ALA A 398 -9.74 -1.11 4.28
N ILE A 399 -9.32 0.13 4.56
CA ILE A 399 -8.32 0.42 5.59
C ILE A 399 -8.78 -0.07 6.96
N SER A 400 -10.01 0.27 7.36
CA SER A 400 -10.57 -0.13 8.67
C SER A 400 -10.66 -1.65 8.83
N LEU A 401 -11.06 -2.36 7.76
CA LEU A 401 -11.13 -3.83 7.77
C LEU A 401 -9.72 -4.47 7.86
N MET A 402 -8.73 -3.93 7.15
CA MET A 402 -7.35 -4.38 7.23
C MET A 402 -6.70 -4.07 8.59
N GLN A 403 -7.10 -2.99 9.24
CA GLN A 403 -6.70 -2.63 10.61
C GLN A 403 -7.50 -3.37 11.69
N LYS A 404 -8.52 -4.15 11.29
CA LYS A 404 -9.44 -4.87 12.20
C LYS A 404 -10.18 -3.93 13.16
N THR A 405 -10.59 -2.75 12.66
CA THR A 405 -11.34 -1.77 13.45
C THR A 405 -12.67 -2.39 13.90
N GLU A 406 -12.92 -2.35 15.20
CA GLU A 406 -14.12 -2.93 15.78
C GLU A 406 -15.39 -2.24 15.28
N GLY A 407 -16.46 -3.02 15.08
CA GLY A 407 -17.76 -2.51 14.61
C GLY A 407 -17.82 -2.15 13.11
N VAL A 408 -16.69 -2.18 12.39
CA VAL A 408 -16.66 -1.89 10.95
C VAL A 408 -16.81 -3.17 10.14
N SER A 409 -17.79 -3.16 9.22
CA SER A 409 -18.05 -4.28 8.31
C SER A 409 -18.61 -3.76 6.97
N PHE A 410 -18.67 -4.63 5.96
CA PHE A 410 -19.38 -4.32 4.72
C PHE A 410 -20.84 -3.90 5.01
N ALA A 411 -21.52 -4.65 5.86
CA ALA A 411 -22.91 -4.40 6.22
C ALA A 411 -23.10 -3.07 6.95
N SER A 412 -22.18 -2.67 7.85
CA SER A 412 -22.29 -1.40 8.57
C SER A 412 -22.13 -0.18 7.64
N VAL A 413 -21.32 -0.28 6.57
CA VAL A 413 -21.04 0.83 5.66
C VAL A 413 -21.97 0.85 4.44
N TYR A 414 -22.26 -0.33 3.88
CA TYR A 414 -22.98 -0.46 2.62
C TYR A 414 -24.37 -1.11 2.78
N GLY A 415 -24.71 -1.68 3.94
CA GLY A 415 -26.02 -2.28 4.18
C GLY A 415 -27.21 -1.40 3.80
N PRO A 416 -27.24 -0.11 4.21
CA PRO A 416 -28.35 0.80 3.85
C PRO A 416 -28.53 1.02 2.34
N VAL A 417 -27.50 0.80 1.54
CA VAL A 417 -27.50 0.99 0.08
C VAL A 417 -27.25 -0.32 -0.69
N ALA A 418 -27.34 -1.46 -0.03
CA ALA A 418 -27.10 -2.75 -0.65
C ALA A 418 -28.02 -3.05 -1.87
N PRO A 419 -29.31 -2.69 -1.90
CA PRO A 419 -30.13 -2.83 -3.09
C PRO A 419 -29.63 -2.00 -4.28
N GLN A 420 -29.15 -0.77 -4.03
CA GLN A 420 -28.55 0.10 -5.03
C GLN A 420 -27.26 -0.52 -5.60
N ILE A 421 -26.37 -1.00 -4.72
CA ILE A 421 -25.15 -1.69 -5.13
C ILE A 421 -25.48 -2.92 -5.95
N SER A 422 -26.45 -3.73 -5.53
CA SER A 422 -26.85 -4.95 -6.25
C SER A 422 -27.34 -4.64 -7.67
N PHE A 423 -28.11 -3.57 -7.82
CA PHE A 423 -28.57 -3.11 -9.12
C PHE A 423 -27.43 -2.63 -10.02
N GLU A 424 -26.56 -1.75 -9.51
CA GLU A 424 -25.42 -1.25 -10.28
C GLU A 424 -24.37 -2.33 -10.54
N TYR A 425 -24.21 -3.29 -9.62
CA TYR A 425 -23.35 -4.46 -9.82
C TYR A 425 -23.84 -5.33 -10.98
N LYS A 426 -25.17 -5.54 -11.10
CA LYS A 426 -25.74 -6.24 -12.25
C LYS A 426 -25.42 -5.51 -13.56
N LEU A 427 -25.64 -4.19 -13.61
CA LEU A 427 -25.30 -3.38 -14.79
C LEU A 427 -23.80 -3.44 -15.12
N PHE A 428 -22.94 -3.43 -14.09
CA PHE A 428 -21.51 -3.56 -14.26
C PHE A 428 -21.12 -4.91 -14.86
N LEU A 429 -21.68 -6.01 -14.36
CA LEU A 429 -21.40 -7.35 -14.88
C LEU A 429 -21.89 -7.57 -16.33
N GLU A 430 -22.99 -6.92 -16.70
CA GLU A 430 -23.54 -6.97 -18.07
C GLU A 430 -22.64 -6.22 -19.08
N ASN A 431 -21.89 -5.23 -18.62
CA ASN A 431 -21.04 -4.37 -19.45
C ASN A 431 -19.55 -4.46 -19.05
N ILE A 432 -19.13 -5.53 -18.40
CA ILE A 432 -17.81 -5.66 -17.80
C ILE A 432 -16.67 -5.66 -18.83
N ASP A 433 -16.93 -6.09 -20.05
CA ASP A 433 -15.99 -6.10 -21.18
C ASP A 433 -15.77 -4.71 -21.80
N ASN A 434 -16.56 -3.73 -21.44
CA ASN A 434 -16.39 -2.36 -21.89
C ASN A 434 -15.38 -1.60 -21.00
N GLY A 435 -14.14 -2.07 -20.94
CA GLY A 435 -13.04 -1.43 -20.21
C GLY A 435 -13.22 -1.42 -18.69
N TYR A 436 -14.05 -2.29 -18.12
CA TYR A 436 -14.28 -2.40 -16.66
C TYR A 436 -14.77 -1.10 -16.02
N ARG A 437 -15.52 -0.29 -16.78
CA ARG A 437 -15.98 1.06 -16.47
C ARG A 437 -17.11 1.06 -15.42
N ALA A 438 -16.74 0.89 -14.14
CA ALA A 438 -17.69 0.96 -13.02
C ALA A 438 -18.37 2.32 -12.86
N ASP A 439 -17.73 3.38 -13.31
CA ASP A 439 -18.27 4.75 -13.34
C ASP A 439 -19.47 4.88 -14.29
N LEU A 440 -19.49 4.15 -15.41
CA LEU A 440 -20.62 4.15 -16.35
C LEU A 440 -21.85 3.42 -15.80
N CYS A 441 -21.69 2.64 -14.74
CA CYS A 441 -22.79 1.95 -14.06
C CYS A 441 -23.42 2.76 -12.93
N ALA A 442 -22.85 3.94 -12.62
CA ALA A 442 -23.32 4.80 -11.55
C ALA A 442 -24.72 5.35 -11.86
N TRP A 443 -25.69 4.98 -11.02
CA TRP A 443 -27.07 5.43 -11.16
C TRP A 443 -27.31 6.74 -10.43
N GLN A 444 -28.16 7.60 -10.98
CA GLN A 444 -28.44 8.93 -10.39
C GLN A 444 -29.53 8.86 -9.31
N TRP A 445 -29.27 8.19 -8.18
CA TRP A 445 -30.19 7.92 -7.09
C TRP A 445 -30.87 9.16 -6.49
N ASN A 446 -30.17 10.28 -6.47
CA ASN A 446 -30.64 11.51 -5.82
C ASN A 446 -31.46 12.43 -6.74
N LYS A 447 -31.67 12.02 -8.00
CA LYS A 447 -32.44 12.83 -8.93
C LYS A 447 -33.93 12.76 -8.58
N LYS A 448 -34.59 13.92 -8.60
CA LYS A 448 -36.05 14.01 -8.40
C LYS A 448 -36.76 13.79 -9.72
N PHE A 449 -37.83 13.02 -9.69
CA PHE A 449 -38.71 12.78 -10.83
C PHE A 449 -40.07 13.38 -10.57
N LYS A 450 -40.75 13.79 -11.65
CA LYS A 450 -42.11 14.27 -11.64
C LYS A 450 -42.92 13.54 -12.68
N LEU A 451 -44.11 13.10 -12.31
CA LEU A 451 -45.04 12.51 -13.25
C LEU A 451 -45.37 13.50 -14.38
N LEU A 452 -45.15 13.07 -15.63
CA LEU A 452 -45.44 13.83 -16.82
C LEU A 452 -46.93 13.68 -17.14
N LYS A 453 -47.69 14.74 -16.89
CA LYS A 453 -49.14 14.78 -17.15
C LYS A 453 -49.43 15.17 -18.60
N PRO A 454 -50.64 14.84 -19.13
CA PRO A 454 -51.07 15.23 -20.47
C PRO A 454 -50.85 16.73 -20.72
N GLN A 455 -50.37 17.11 -21.90
CA GLN A 455 -50.06 18.47 -22.34
C GLN A 455 -48.89 19.17 -21.58
N GLN A 456 -48.16 18.45 -20.70
CA GLN A 456 -46.95 18.95 -20.08
C GLN A 456 -45.72 18.63 -20.94
N LEU A 457 -44.76 19.57 -20.92
CA LEU A 457 -43.45 19.39 -21.52
C LEU A 457 -42.40 19.28 -20.43
N ALA A 458 -41.44 18.40 -20.64
CA ALA A 458 -40.22 18.30 -19.83
C ALA A 458 -39.01 18.33 -20.76
N GLN A 459 -37.95 18.95 -20.31
CA GLN A 459 -36.68 18.99 -21.04
C GLN A 459 -35.56 18.34 -20.24
N SER A 460 -34.75 17.57 -20.90
CA SER A 460 -33.60 16.91 -20.33
C SER A 460 -32.40 17.01 -21.24
N LYS A 461 -31.20 17.10 -20.67
CA LYS A 461 -29.93 17.09 -21.41
C LYS A 461 -29.24 15.75 -21.25
N VAL A 462 -28.87 15.14 -22.36
CA VAL A 462 -28.11 13.87 -22.41
C VAL A 462 -26.73 14.13 -23.00
N THR A 463 -25.71 13.48 -22.47
CA THR A 463 -24.34 13.53 -22.99
C THR A 463 -23.83 12.11 -23.26
N SER A 464 -22.99 11.94 -24.28
CA SER A 464 -22.35 10.64 -24.60
C SER A 464 -21.35 10.16 -23.58
N ALA A 465 -20.83 11.06 -22.71
CA ALA A 465 -19.82 10.75 -21.70
C ALA A 465 -20.34 9.88 -20.52
N TYR A 466 -21.66 9.77 -20.36
CA TYR A 466 -22.27 9.01 -19.27
C TYR A 466 -23.18 7.91 -19.82
N SER A 467 -23.40 6.87 -19.01
CA SER A 467 -24.38 5.83 -19.34
C SER A 467 -25.82 6.34 -19.09
N TRP A 468 -26.63 5.63 -18.33
CA TRP A 468 -28.00 6.00 -18.07
C TRP A 468 -28.11 7.31 -17.25
N GLN A 469 -28.78 8.30 -17.81
CA GLN A 469 -28.96 9.63 -17.23
C GLN A 469 -30.42 9.89 -16.93
N ALA A 470 -30.72 10.37 -15.73
CA ALA A 470 -32.07 10.64 -15.30
C ALA A 470 -32.71 11.81 -16.07
N SER A 471 -33.82 11.57 -16.72
CA SER A 471 -34.58 12.62 -17.42
C SER A 471 -35.29 13.61 -16.46
N GLY A 472 -35.60 13.16 -15.24
CA GLY A 472 -36.40 13.88 -14.28
C GLY A 472 -37.92 13.71 -14.47
N VAL A 473 -38.35 12.86 -15.41
CA VAL A 473 -39.75 12.54 -15.61
C VAL A 473 -40.08 11.11 -15.25
N GLU A 474 -41.26 10.89 -14.68
CA GLU A 474 -41.90 9.62 -14.43
C GLU A 474 -43.03 9.44 -15.42
N LEU A 475 -43.17 8.24 -15.98
CA LEU A 475 -44.17 7.89 -17.00
C LEU A 475 -45.11 6.84 -16.46
N GLU A 476 -46.37 6.87 -16.93
CA GLU A 476 -47.42 5.91 -16.59
C GLU A 476 -47.58 4.88 -17.69
N LYS A 477 -47.73 3.62 -17.29
CA LYS A 477 -47.97 2.50 -18.18
C LYS A 477 -49.18 2.73 -19.10
N GLY A 478 -48.99 2.45 -20.38
CA GLY A 478 -50.03 2.50 -21.38
C GLY A 478 -50.37 3.91 -21.86
N VAL A 479 -49.71 4.97 -21.32
CA VAL A 479 -49.83 6.34 -21.82
C VAL A 479 -48.84 6.52 -22.97
N SER A 480 -49.29 7.26 -24.01
CA SER A 480 -48.45 7.62 -25.17
C SER A 480 -47.71 8.91 -24.92
N TYR A 481 -46.40 8.89 -25.24
CA TYR A 481 -45.49 10.05 -25.08
C TYR A 481 -44.76 10.36 -26.39
N ASP A 482 -44.62 11.64 -26.67
CA ASP A 482 -43.84 12.12 -27.80
C ASP A 482 -42.48 12.63 -27.30
N VAL A 483 -41.41 12.25 -27.98
CA VAL A 483 -40.03 12.68 -27.74
C VAL A 483 -39.51 13.38 -28.99
N VAL A 484 -38.91 14.54 -28.81
CA VAL A 484 -38.15 15.25 -29.85
C VAL A 484 -36.77 15.56 -29.28
N THR A 485 -35.72 15.30 -30.06
CA THR A 485 -34.34 15.48 -29.66
C THR A 485 -33.63 16.41 -30.62
N GLU A 486 -32.89 17.37 -30.08
CA GLU A 486 -32.07 18.30 -30.85
C GLU A 486 -30.59 18.17 -30.41
N GLY A 487 -29.68 18.38 -31.37
CA GLY A 487 -28.23 18.35 -31.13
C GLY A 487 -27.55 17.10 -31.64
N SER A 488 -26.26 17.01 -31.31
CA SER A 488 -25.41 15.89 -31.68
C SER A 488 -24.36 15.62 -30.61
N TRP A 489 -23.75 14.45 -30.63
CA TRP A 489 -22.68 14.04 -29.73
C TRP A 489 -21.56 13.32 -30.46
N ALA A 490 -20.35 13.42 -29.97
CA ALA A 490 -19.22 12.59 -30.38
C ALA A 490 -19.20 11.32 -29.51
N ILE A 491 -18.96 10.18 -30.14
CA ILE A 491 -18.78 8.87 -29.46
C ILE A 491 -17.40 8.28 -29.67
N GLU A 492 -16.60 8.85 -30.57
CA GLU A 492 -15.23 8.43 -30.89
C GLU A 492 -14.26 9.61 -30.73
N GLU A 493 -12.98 9.30 -30.48
CA GLU A 493 -11.92 10.32 -30.31
C GLU A 493 -11.59 11.07 -31.62
N ASP A 494 -11.91 10.50 -32.78
CA ASP A 494 -11.72 11.11 -34.09
C ASP A 494 -12.65 12.30 -34.37
N GLY A 495 -13.61 12.56 -33.45
CA GLY A 495 -14.54 13.68 -33.54
C GLY A 495 -15.76 13.42 -34.43
N SER A 496 -15.99 12.20 -34.91
CA SER A 496 -17.22 11.83 -35.60
C SER A 496 -18.44 12.11 -34.71
N THR A 497 -19.41 12.86 -35.24
CA THR A 497 -20.61 13.24 -34.52
C THR A 497 -21.82 12.53 -35.08
N TYR A 498 -22.73 12.16 -34.19
CA TYR A 498 -24.00 11.50 -34.49
C TYR A 498 -25.14 12.36 -33.93
N ASP A 499 -26.24 12.43 -34.62
CA ASP A 499 -27.51 12.90 -34.04
C ASP A 499 -28.16 11.77 -33.20
N ALA A 500 -29.34 11.99 -32.70
CA ALA A 500 -30.03 11.02 -31.85
C ALA A 500 -30.52 9.75 -32.60
N ASP A 501 -30.54 9.75 -33.93
CA ASP A 501 -30.87 8.55 -34.71
C ASP A 501 -29.68 7.56 -34.77
N GLY A 502 -28.46 8.07 -34.58
CA GLY A 502 -27.24 7.27 -34.62
C GLY A 502 -26.88 6.78 -36.02
N ASP A 503 -26.05 5.72 -36.08
CA ASP A 503 -25.70 5.08 -37.35
C ASP A 503 -26.61 3.88 -37.70
N ALA A 504 -26.39 3.28 -38.85
CA ALA A 504 -27.18 2.15 -39.33
C ALA A 504 -27.17 0.89 -38.44
N VAL A 505 -26.23 0.79 -37.51
CA VAL A 505 -26.13 -0.30 -36.53
C VAL A 505 -26.53 0.14 -35.10
N GLY A 506 -27.05 1.36 -34.96
CA GLY A 506 -27.59 1.90 -33.71
C GLY A 506 -26.56 2.52 -32.78
N ARG A 507 -25.28 2.69 -33.22
CA ARG A 507 -24.30 3.42 -32.42
C ARG A 507 -24.65 4.91 -32.42
N GLY A 508 -24.60 5.51 -31.24
CA GLY A 508 -24.98 6.90 -31.07
C GLY A 508 -26.50 7.15 -31.02
N GLN A 509 -27.35 6.12 -31.10
CA GLN A 509 -28.80 6.28 -31.01
C GLN A 509 -29.19 6.69 -29.59
N LEU A 510 -30.13 7.63 -29.46
CA LEU A 510 -30.79 7.93 -28.20
C LEU A 510 -31.76 6.82 -27.85
N VAL A 511 -31.59 6.24 -26.68
CA VAL A 511 -32.48 5.21 -26.15
C VAL A 511 -32.93 5.55 -24.73
N GLY A 512 -34.08 5.01 -24.34
CA GLY A 512 -34.64 5.17 -23.00
C GLY A 512 -34.94 3.84 -22.32
N VAL A 513 -34.96 3.84 -20.99
CA VAL A 513 -35.50 2.76 -20.16
C VAL A 513 -36.34 3.34 -19.03
N LEU A 514 -37.32 2.60 -18.56
CA LEU A 514 -38.06 2.94 -17.35
C LEU A 514 -37.51 2.13 -16.18
N PHE A 515 -37.11 2.83 -15.13
CA PHE A 515 -36.64 2.27 -13.88
C PHE A 515 -37.78 2.24 -12.85
N ASN A 516 -38.05 1.05 -12.32
CA ASN A 516 -39.00 0.88 -11.23
C ASN A 516 -38.53 -0.26 -10.32
N GLN A 517 -38.38 -0.01 -9.01
CA GLN A 517 -38.01 -0.99 -7.98
C GLN A 517 -36.80 -1.87 -8.36
N TYR A 518 -35.71 -1.24 -8.78
CA TYR A 518 -34.47 -1.90 -9.21
C TYR A 518 -34.61 -2.81 -10.46
N GLN A 519 -35.62 -2.55 -11.26
CA GLN A 519 -35.84 -3.23 -12.55
C GLN A 519 -35.87 -2.21 -13.68
N LEU A 520 -35.39 -2.62 -14.83
CA LEU A 520 -35.46 -1.84 -16.07
C LEU A 520 -36.49 -2.45 -17.00
N SER A 521 -37.23 -1.59 -17.69
CA SER A 521 -38.07 -1.99 -18.82
C SER A 521 -37.21 -2.51 -19.99
N VAL A 522 -37.86 -2.96 -21.04
CA VAL A 522 -37.21 -3.11 -22.35
C VAL A 522 -36.66 -1.75 -22.80
N VAL A 523 -35.57 -1.77 -23.56
CA VAL A 523 -34.97 -0.55 -24.16
C VAL A 523 -35.96 0.03 -25.17
N ILE A 524 -36.20 1.32 -25.09
CA ILE A 524 -37.09 2.08 -25.97
C ILE A 524 -36.21 2.89 -26.91
N PRO A 525 -36.17 2.59 -28.21
CA PRO A 525 -35.48 3.44 -29.17
C PRO A 525 -36.24 4.76 -29.31
N LEU A 526 -35.54 5.88 -29.15
CA LEU A 526 -36.13 7.21 -29.18
C LEU A 526 -35.70 7.99 -30.43
N GLY A 527 -34.43 7.95 -30.78
CA GLY A 527 -33.90 8.66 -31.92
C GLY A 527 -34.12 10.18 -31.83
N SER A 528 -34.16 10.84 -32.97
CA SER A 528 -34.44 12.29 -33.10
C SER A 528 -35.91 12.64 -32.88
N SER A 529 -36.83 11.69 -33.16
CA SER A 529 -38.27 11.85 -32.90
C SER A 529 -38.92 10.48 -32.76
N ALA A 530 -39.68 10.29 -31.69
CA ALA A 530 -40.44 9.05 -31.44
C ALA A 530 -41.76 9.34 -30.72
N THR A 531 -42.79 8.59 -31.09
CA THR A 531 -44.01 8.42 -30.30
C THR A 531 -44.01 6.97 -29.76
N PHE A 532 -44.09 6.78 -28.46
CA PHE A 532 -44.11 5.46 -27.85
C PHE A 532 -45.12 5.35 -26.70
N MET A 533 -45.63 4.17 -26.49
CA MET A 533 -46.44 3.84 -25.33
C MET A 533 -45.56 3.28 -24.22
N ALA A 534 -45.63 3.86 -23.01
CA ALA A 534 -44.84 3.43 -21.89
C ALA A 534 -45.17 1.95 -21.52
N PRO A 535 -44.19 1.04 -21.54
CA PRO A 535 -44.40 -0.39 -21.28
C PRO A 535 -44.69 -0.71 -19.80
N SER A 536 -44.31 0.18 -18.90
CA SER A 536 -44.50 0.08 -17.45
C SER A 536 -44.57 1.47 -16.82
N ASP A 537 -45.03 1.57 -15.57
CA ASP A 537 -44.78 2.75 -14.75
C ASP A 537 -43.29 2.85 -14.42
N GLY A 538 -42.75 4.07 -14.37
CA GLY A 538 -41.36 4.21 -13.93
C GLY A 538 -40.70 5.53 -14.29
N GLN A 539 -39.53 5.72 -13.74
CA GLN A 539 -38.65 6.84 -13.96
C GLN A 539 -37.89 6.67 -15.28
N LEU A 540 -37.98 7.64 -16.17
CA LEU A 540 -37.31 7.58 -17.47
C LEU A 540 -35.83 7.94 -17.33
N PHE A 541 -34.98 7.03 -17.77
CA PHE A 541 -33.56 7.24 -17.95
C PHE A 541 -33.19 7.15 -19.44
N LEU A 542 -32.25 7.97 -19.84
CA LEU A 542 -31.83 8.17 -21.22
C LEU A 542 -30.34 7.89 -21.37
N ARG A 543 -29.91 7.39 -22.51
CA ARG A 543 -28.48 7.28 -22.86
C ARG A 543 -28.29 7.35 -24.38
N CYS A 544 -27.06 7.75 -24.78
CA CYS A 544 -26.52 7.50 -26.08
C CYS A 544 -25.99 6.04 -26.11
N GLN A 545 -26.46 5.22 -27.06
CA GLN A 545 -26.13 3.80 -27.17
C GLN A 545 -24.76 3.59 -27.84
#